data_c2c705037b728ec958410df9310c42ea
#
_entry.id   c2c705037b728ec958410df9310c42ea
#
_cell.length_a   1.000
_cell.length_b   1.000
_cell.length_c   1.000
_cell.angle_alpha   90.00
_cell.angle_beta   90.00
_cell.angle_gamma   90.00
#
_symmetry.space_group_name_H-M   'P 1'
#
loop_
_entity.id
_entity.type
_entity.pdbx_description
1 polymer ?
#
loop_
_entity_poly.entity_id
_entity_poly.type
_entity_poly.pdbx_seq_one_letter_code
_entity_poly.pdbx_strand_id
1 'polypeptide(L)'
;MNIRYKKRLVFLGLIFTVLFVLNLFKAPVVIYLPFNLPDKLKGSTIPPFGMFILDKYKDEKNPNACTVLQHEMEHWNQYRQMGLFSFHYQYLKEFVVNGRVNHWMEREAN
;
A
#
# COMPACT_ATOMS: atom_id res chain seq x y z
N MET A 1 8.77 29.75 -10.40
CA MET A 1 8.81 28.29 -10.71
C MET A 1 8.76 28.11 -12.22
N ASN A 2 9.61 27.22 -12.75
CA ASN A 2 9.67 26.91 -14.18
C ASN A 2 8.34 26.29 -14.66
N ILE A 3 7.90 26.64 -15.87
CA ILE A 3 6.68 26.11 -16.50
C ILE A 3 6.68 24.58 -16.58
N ARG A 4 7.84 23.95 -16.86
CA ARG A 4 7.96 22.49 -16.88
C ARG A 4 7.64 21.86 -15.52
N TYR A 5 8.09 22.49 -14.44
CA TYR A 5 7.78 22.04 -13.06
C TYR A 5 6.30 22.17 -12.76
N LYS A 6 5.67 23.29 -13.14
CA LYS A 6 4.24 23.49 -12.95
C LYS A 6 3.42 22.41 -13.65
N LYS A 7 3.77 22.10 -14.90
CA LYS A 7 3.09 21.06 -15.69
C LYS A 7 3.24 19.68 -15.04
N ARG A 8 4.46 19.36 -14.56
CA ARG A 8 4.70 18.08 -13.87
C ARG A 8 3.92 17.98 -12.56
N LEU A 9 3.88 19.05 -11.78
CA LEU A 9 3.11 19.08 -10.53
C LEU A 9 1.63 18.94 -10.78
N VAL A 10 1.09 19.61 -11.81
CA VAL A 10 -0.32 19.47 -12.19
C VAL A 10 -0.61 18.04 -12.65
N PHE A 11 0.25 17.46 -13.46
CA PHE A 11 0.10 16.09 -13.94
C PHE A 11 0.12 15.08 -12.78
N LEU A 12 1.08 15.21 -11.85
CA LEU A 12 1.15 14.38 -10.67
C LEU A 12 -0.09 14.55 -9.78
N GLY A 13 -0.54 15.79 -9.60
CA GLY A 13 -1.75 16.08 -8.84
C GLY A 13 -2.99 15.42 -9.45
N LEU A 14 -3.10 15.43 -10.77
CA LEU A 14 -4.20 14.76 -11.48
C LEU A 14 -4.15 13.24 -11.29
N ILE A 15 -2.95 12.64 -11.38
CA ILE A 15 -2.77 11.20 -11.13
C ILE A 15 -3.21 10.85 -9.71
N PHE A 16 -2.74 11.57 -8.70
CA PHE A 16 -3.12 11.33 -7.31
C PHE A 16 -4.62 11.53 -7.08
N THR A 17 -5.21 12.55 -7.71
CA THR A 17 -6.66 12.78 -7.61
C THR A 17 -7.45 11.62 -8.20
N VAL A 18 -7.06 11.12 -9.37
CA VAL A 18 -7.70 9.96 -9.99
C VAL A 18 -7.58 8.72 -9.12
N LEU A 19 -6.37 8.45 -8.60
CA LEU A 19 -6.16 7.33 -7.68
C LEU A 19 -7.01 7.46 -6.42
N PHE A 20 -7.07 8.66 -5.86
CA PHE A 20 -7.88 8.93 -4.67
C PHE A 20 -9.37 8.67 -4.93
N VAL A 21 -9.90 9.18 -6.05
CA VAL A 21 -11.31 8.98 -6.43
C VAL A 21 -11.61 7.49 -6.65
N LEU A 22 -10.72 6.77 -7.35
CA LEU A 22 -10.89 5.34 -7.57
C LEU A 22 -10.94 4.57 -6.24
N ASN A 23 -10.12 4.97 -5.26
CA ASN A 23 -10.10 4.33 -3.96
C ASN A 23 -11.31 4.68 -3.09
N LEU A 24 -11.94 5.83 -3.31
CA LEU A 24 -13.20 6.18 -2.63
C LEU A 24 -14.33 5.20 -2.96
N PHE A 25 -14.32 4.62 -4.15
CA PHE A 25 -15.26 3.56 -4.53
C PHE A 25 -14.89 2.19 -3.93
N LYS A 26 -13.91 2.15 -3.03
CA LYS A 26 -13.48 0.96 -2.28
C LYS A 26 -12.91 -0.16 -3.16
N ALA A 27 -12.58 0.14 -4.40
CA ALA A 27 -11.89 -0.78 -5.28
C ALA A 27 -10.38 -0.47 -5.22
N PRO A 28 -9.54 -1.39 -4.73
CA PRO A 28 -8.11 -1.13 -4.64
C PRO A 28 -7.49 -1.07 -6.03
N VAL A 29 -6.60 -0.09 -6.22
CA VAL A 29 -5.75 -0.03 -7.40
C VAL A 29 -4.48 -0.81 -7.10
N VAL A 30 -4.15 -1.78 -7.94
CA VAL A 30 -2.93 -2.59 -7.81
C VAL A 30 -1.93 -2.16 -8.87
N ILE A 31 -0.74 -1.77 -8.43
CA ILE A 31 0.33 -1.32 -9.31
C ILE A 31 1.51 -2.27 -9.14
N TYR A 32 1.96 -2.88 -10.24
CA TYR A 32 3.14 -3.72 -10.26
C TYR A 32 4.36 -2.90 -10.62
N LEU A 33 5.38 -2.93 -9.75
CA LEU A 33 6.58 -2.13 -9.89
C LEU A 33 7.71 -2.97 -10.51
N PRO A 34 8.38 -2.44 -11.56
CA PRO A 34 9.49 -3.15 -12.21
C PRO A 34 10.84 -2.93 -11.52
N PHE A 35 10.88 -2.20 -10.40
CA PHE A 35 12.12 -1.87 -9.69
C PHE A 35 12.02 -2.26 -8.22
N ASN A 36 13.16 -2.35 -7.54
CA ASN A 36 13.22 -2.73 -6.13
C ASN A 36 12.77 -1.58 -5.21
N LEU A 37 12.06 -1.94 -4.14
CA LEU A 37 11.73 -1.02 -3.06
C LEU A 37 12.80 -1.08 -1.96
N PRO A 38 12.93 0.01 -1.15
CA PRO A 38 13.84 0.02 0.01
C PRO A 38 13.49 -1.09 1.01
N ASP A 39 14.51 -1.49 1.80
CA ASP A 39 14.35 -2.46 2.90
C ASP A 39 13.83 -3.82 2.47
N LYS A 40 14.08 -4.21 1.22
CA LYS A 40 13.67 -5.51 0.66
C LYS A 40 12.15 -5.74 0.72
N LEU A 41 11.36 -4.68 0.69
CA LEU A 41 9.92 -4.78 0.65
C LEU A 41 9.48 -5.46 -0.66
N LYS A 42 8.55 -6.39 -0.54
CA LYS A 42 7.95 -7.09 -1.69
C LYS A 42 6.69 -6.42 -2.20
N GLY A 43 6.07 -5.61 -1.36
CA GLY A 43 4.90 -4.85 -1.67
C GLY A 43 4.54 -3.91 -0.52
N SER A 44 3.59 -3.04 -0.76
CA SER A 44 3.10 -2.09 0.24
C SER A 44 1.67 -1.69 -0.09
N THR A 45 0.86 -1.50 0.95
CA THR A 45 -0.49 -0.95 0.83
C THR A 45 -0.48 0.45 1.41
N ILE A 46 -0.83 1.44 0.59
CA ILE A 46 -0.84 2.85 0.97
C ILE A 46 -2.23 3.42 0.72
N PRO A 47 -3.19 3.23 1.64
CA PRO A 47 -4.51 3.84 1.49
C PRO A 47 -4.43 5.37 1.54
N PRO A 48 -5.24 6.07 0.76
CA PRO A 48 -6.26 5.58 -0.16
C PRO A 48 -5.75 5.33 -1.58
N PHE A 49 -4.44 5.39 -1.80
CA PHE A 49 -3.86 5.42 -3.16
C PHE A 49 -3.80 4.05 -3.84
N GLY A 50 -3.66 2.98 -3.07
CA GLY A 50 -3.64 1.64 -3.64
C GLY A 50 -2.58 0.74 -3.08
N MET A 51 -2.32 -0.35 -3.79
CA MET A 51 -1.33 -1.35 -3.42
C MET A 51 -0.23 -1.39 -4.48
N PHE A 52 1.01 -1.48 -4.01
CA PHE A 52 2.20 -1.53 -4.86
C PHE A 52 2.89 -2.88 -4.63
N ILE A 53 3.08 -3.65 -5.68
CA ILE A 53 3.66 -4.99 -5.61
C ILE A 53 4.83 -5.06 -6.58
N LEU A 54 5.97 -5.58 -6.11
CA LEU A 54 7.11 -5.82 -7.00
C LEU A 54 6.76 -6.96 -7.98
N ASP A 55 6.92 -6.69 -9.25
CA ASP A 55 6.56 -7.61 -10.32
C ASP A 55 7.26 -8.97 -10.17
N LYS A 56 8.51 -8.98 -9.74
CA LYS A 56 9.28 -10.21 -9.53
C LYS A 56 8.78 -11.09 -8.38
N TYR A 57 7.96 -10.55 -7.46
CA TYR A 57 7.41 -11.29 -6.30
C TYR A 57 5.92 -11.56 -6.40
N LYS A 58 5.27 -11.20 -7.52
CA LYS A 58 3.81 -11.27 -7.64
C LYS A 58 3.24 -12.67 -7.39
N ASP A 59 3.99 -13.70 -7.75
CA ASP A 59 3.57 -15.11 -7.60
C ASP A 59 4.22 -15.80 -6.40
N GLU A 60 5.04 -15.09 -5.62
CA GLU A 60 5.70 -15.65 -4.46
C GLU A 60 4.72 -15.85 -3.31
N LYS A 61 4.83 -17.00 -2.63
CA LYS A 61 4.00 -17.33 -1.47
C LYS A 61 4.84 -17.37 -0.20
N ASN A 62 4.24 -16.88 0.90
CA ASN A 62 4.84 -17.01 2.23
C ASN A 62 4.65 -18.44 2.78
N PRO A 63 5.22 -18.78 3.97
CA PRO A 63 5.05 -20.12 4.56
C PRO A 63 3.58 -20.54 4.76
N ASN A 64 2.65 -19.60 4.83
CA ASN A 64 1.22 -19.87 4.98
C ASN A 64 0.49 -19.98 3.62
N ALA A 65 1.25 -20.08 2.51
CA ALA A 65 0.74 -20.13 1.14
C ALA A 65 -0.03 -18.87 0.70
N CYS A 66 0.20 -17.75 1.37
CA CYS A 66 -0.38 -16.45 1.04
C CYS A 66 0.52 -15.73 0.02
N THR A 67 -0.04 -15.23 -1.07
CA THR A 67 0.71 -14.41 -2.04
C THR A 67 0.91 -12.99 -1.52
N VAL A 68 1.85 -12.25 -2.14
CA VAL A 68 2.05 -10.83 -1.80
C VAL A 68 0.75 -10.05 -2.01
N LEU A 69 0.03 -10.32 -3.10
CA LEU A 69 -1.26 -9.66 -3.36
C LEU A 69 -2.27 -9.95 -2.25
N GLN A 70 -2.39 -11.21 -1.82
CA GLN A 70 -3.31 -11.57 -0.73
C GLN A 70 -2.96 -10.88 0.58
N HIS A 71 -1.66 -10.80 0.90
CA HIS A 71 -1.16 -10.08 2.07
C HIS A 71 -1.57 -8.60 2.02
N GLU A 72 -1.31 -7.94 0.89
CA GLU A 72 -1.65 -6.52 0.73
C GLU A 72 -3.16 -6.29 0.68
N MET A 73 -3.93 -7.21 0.10
CA MET A 73 -5.39 -7.15 0.12
C MET A 73 -5.94 -7.18 1.54
N GLU A 74 -5.32 -7.95 2.44
CA GLU A 74 -5.74 -7.96 3.84
C GLU A 74 -5.52 -6.61 4.51
N HIS A 75 -4.41 -5.93 4.22
CA HIS A 75 -4.20 -4.55 4.68
C HIS A 75 -5.27 -3.60 4.13
N TRP A 76 -5.67 -3.79 2.87
CA TRP A 76 -6.75 -2.99 2.29
C TRP A 76 -8.08 -3.22 3.01
N ASN A 77 -8.38 -4.47 3.37
CA ASN A 77 -9.56 -4.82 4.15
C ASN A 77 -9.51 -4.19 5.54
N GLN A 78 -8.34 -4.18 6.19
CA GLN A 78 -8.14 -3.49 7.46
C GLN A 78 -8.46 -1.99 7.34
N TYR A 79 -7.95 -1.35 6.28
CA TYR A 79 -8.25 0.04 5.98
C TYR A 79 -9.75 0.28 5.80
N ARG A 80 -10.43 -0.59 5.06
CA ARG A 80 -11.89 -0.46 4.84
C ARG A 80 -12.69 -0.58 6.13
N GLN A 81 -12.24 -1.40 7.05
CA GLN A 81 -12.90 -1.59 8.35
C GLN A 81 -12.61 -0.45 9.32
N MET A 82 -11.37 0.03 9.33
CA MET A 82 -10.89 1.01 10.32
C MET A 82 -11.05 2.46 9.89
N GLY A 83 -11.06 2.72 8.58
CA GLY A 83 -11.00 4.08 8.03
C GLY A 83 -9.57 4.57 7.86
N LEU A 84 -9.41 5.68 7.13
CA LEU A 84 -8.10 6.17 6.69
C LEU A 84 -7.18 6.54 7.85
N PHE A 85 -7.66 7.38 8.77
CA PHE A 85 -6.82 7.88 9.86
C PHE A 85 -6.52 6.80 10.88
N SER A 86 -7.52 5.98 11.22
CA SER A 86 -7.35 4.88 12.17
C SER A 86 -6.37 3.84 11.65
N PHE A 87 -6.47 3.48 10.37
CA PHE A 87 -5.53 2.52 9.75
C PHE A 87 -4.09 3.00 9.87
N HIS A 88 -3.80 4.22 9.42
CA HIS A 88 -2.42 4.74 9.45
C HIS A 88 -1.92 4.93 10.88
N TYR A 89 -2.77 5.41 11.79
CA TYR A 89 -2.41 5.59 13.19
C TYR A 89 -2.08 4.23 13.84
N GLN A 90 -2.95 3.24 13.68
CA GLN A 90 -2.75 1.92 14.27
C GLN A 90 -1.52 1.22 13.68
N TYR A 91 -1.33 1.33 12.38
CA TYR A 91 -0.18 0.73 11.71
C TYR A 91 1.14 1.32 12.23
N LEU A 92 1.24 2.64 12.26
CA LEU A 92 2.44 3.33 12.73
C LEU A 92 2.69 3.06 14.21
N LYS A 93 1.68 3.17 15.04
CA LYS A 93 1.77 2.92 16.49
C LYS A 93 2.29 1.50 16.76
N GLU A 94 1.70 0.51 16.11
CA GLU A 94 2.08 -0.88 16.28
C GLU A 94 3.50 -1.14 15.82
N PHE A 95 3.89 -0.53 14.71
CA PHE A 95 5.26 -0.64 14.18
C PHE A 95 6.28 -0.08 15.19
N VAL A 96 5.99 1.08 15.78
CA VAL A 96 6.89 1.73 16.76
C VAL A 96 6.98 0.91 18.06
N VAL A 97 5.84 0.40 18.55
CA VAL A 97 5.79 -0.31 19.85
C VAL A 97 6.28 -1.74 19.74
N ASN A 98 5.83 -2.49 18.73
CA ASN A 98 6.05 -3.94 18.65
C ASN A 98 6.96 -4.38 17.51
N GLY A 99 7.33 -3.46 16.63
CA GLY A 99 8.10 -3.79 15.43
C GLY A 99 7.27 -4.57 14.40
N ARG A 100 7.90 -4.94 13.30
CA ARG A 100 7.22 -5.55 12.16
C ARG A 100 6.75 -6.98 12.44
N VAL A 101 7.58 -7.76 13.10
CA VAL A 101 7.30 -9.20 13.35
C VAL A 101 6.10 -9.38 14.26
N ASN A 102 5.97 -8.55 15.29
CA ASN A 102 4.92 -8.63 16.29
C ASN A 102 3.76 -7.67 16.01
N HIS A 103 3.73 -7.06 14.82
CA HIS A 103 2.68 -6.13 14.41
C HIS A 103 1.40 -6.93 14.13
N TRP A 104 0.32 -6.65 14.86
CA TRP A 104 -0.90 -7.45 14.75
C TRP A 104 -1.53 -7.37 13.34
N MET A 105 -1.44 -6.21 12.69
CA MET A 105 -1.98 -6.04 11.33
C MET A 105 -1.20 -6.87 10.30
N GLU A 106 0.12 -6.95 10.46
CA GLU A 106 0.97 -7.80 9.63
C GLU A 106 0.71 -9.29 9.90
N ARG A 107 0.50 -9.66 11.15
CA ARG A 107 0.20 -11.05 11.52
C ARG A 107 -1.16 -11.49 10.96
N GLU A 108 -2.15 -10.61 10.98
CA GLU A 108 -3.46 -10.88 10.41
C GLU A 108 -3.38 -11.02 8.89
N ALA A 109 -2.49 -10.25 8.21
CA ALA A 109 -2.31 -10.29 6.77
C ALA A 109 -1.58 -11.55 6.28
N ASN A 110 -0.81 -12.20 7.14
CA ASN A 110 -0.11 -13.46 6.79
C ASN A 110 -1.05 -14.70 6.92
#